data_92855a0c8d4e44ee5e1298a12cee7c05
#
_entry.id   92855a0c8d4e44ee5e1298a12cee7c05
#
_cell.length_a   1.000
_cell.length_b   1.000
_cell.length_c   1.000
_cell.angle_alpha   90.00
_cell.angle_beta   90.00
_cell.angle_gamma   90.00
#
_symmetry.space_group_name_H-M   'P 1'
#
loop_
_entity.id
_entity.type
_entity.pdbx_description
1 polymer ?
#
loop_
_entity_poly.entity_id
_entity_poly.type
_entity_poly.pdbx_seq_one_letter_code
_entity_poly.pdbx_strand_id
1 'polypeptide(L)'
;MNLQLAIWLPYWRLRMRYHRYTVEGLEHLDGPQAKLIAGYHGRGVALDMCMLNIAIYDRLHYMPHSLMHRVSALVPWWHWLLDGLEFFVGDGPALAAAVRRGEHLIVTPGGAQEACRRWDDSYRVHWGEHVGYVRLAVKYGLPIVPVGAAGADSTYIGLNDGPAFGRRFGIPKNYAYLAWLGLGPLGLYPWSPPFPARFHQIVGAPIDPHDDGVTSPGDRDGLLRVHRRVAASVQVLIDRARERVRNKEVSR
;
A
#
# COMPACT_ATOMS: atom_id res chain seq x y z
N MET A 1 -24.64 0.75 -4.98
CA MET A 1 -23.50 1.36 -4.24
C MET A 1 -23.88 1.33 -2.77
N ASN A 2 -23.09 0.66 -1.92
CA ASN A 2 -23.35 0.64 -0.48
C ASN A 2 -22.98 1.98 0.19
N LEU A 3 -23.45 2.20 1.43
CA LEU A 3 -23.23 3.46 2.14
C LEU A 3 -21.75 3.75 2.39
N GLN A 4 -20.95 2.71 2.67
CA GLN A 4 -19.51 2.83 2.90
C GLN A 4 -18.80 3.39 1.66
N LEU A 5 -19.10 2.87 0.50
CA LEU A 5 -18.54 3.33 -0.77
C LEU A 5 -19.02 4.75 -1.11
N ALA A 6 -20.28 5.08 -0.78
CA ALA A 6 -20.83 6.42 -0.99
C ALA A 6 -20.13 7.50 -0.16
N ILE A 7 -19.57 7.14 1.02
CA ILE A 7 -18.77 8.03 1.86
C ILE A 7 -17.30 8.01 1.42
N TRP A 8 -16.76 6.83 1.11
CA TRP A 8 -15.36 6.61 0.80
C TRP A 8 -14.90 7.32 -0.46
N LEU A 9 -15.67 7.20 -1.55
CA LEU A 9 -15.31 7.79 -2.85
C LEU A 9 -15.17 9.32 -2.81
N PRO A 10 -16.16 10.12 -2.33
CA PRO A 10 -16.04 11.57 -2.32
C PRO A 10 -14.94 12.05 -1.36
N TYR A 11 -14.76 11.39 -0.21
CA TYR A 11 -13.68 11.71 0.73
C TYR A 11 -12.30 11.57 0.06
N TRP A 12 -12.03 10.42 -0.58
CA TRP A 12 -10.73 10.19 -1.20
C TRP A 12 -10.53 11.00 -2.48
N ARG A 13 -11.58 11.25 -3.26
CA ARG A 13 -11.50 12.18 -4.40
C ARG A 13 -11.15 13.61 -3.96
N LEU A 14 -11.66 14.07 -2.82
CA LEU A 14 -11.25 15.34 -2.22
C LEU A 14 -9.76 15.29 -1.81
N ARG A 15 -9.31 14.20 -1.21
CA ARG A 15 -7.89 13.98 -0.86
C ARG A 15 -6.99 13.95 -2.09
N MET A 16 -7.40 13.31 -3.18
CA MET A 16 -6.67 13.31 -4.45
C MET A 16 -6.49 14.73 -5.00
N ARG A 17 -7.52 15.58 -4.92
CA ARG A 17 -7.43 17.00 -5.30
C ARG A 17 -6.49 17.76 -4.39
N TYR A 18 -6.61 17.61 -3.08
CA TYR A 18 -5.75 18.25 -2.08
C TYR A 18 -4.28 17.92 -2.30
N HIS A 19 -3.98 16.69 -2.63
CA HIS A 19 -2.62 16.20 -2.88
C HIS A 19 -2.18 16.32 -4.35
N ARG A 20 -3.02 16.87 -5.24
CA ARG A 20 -2.74 16.94 -6.69
C ARG A 20 -2.26 15.59 -7.24
N TYR A 21 -3.00 14.54 -6.87
CA TYR A 21 -2.68 13.16 -7.19
C TYR A 21 -2.64 12.90 -8.70
N THR A 22 -1.64 12.16 -9.13
CA THR A 22 -1.50 11.65 -10.50
C THR A 22 -0.95 10.22 -10.46
N VAL A 23 -1.32 9.40 -11.45
CA VAL A 23 -0.87 8.01 -11.58
C VAL A 23 -0.54 7.69 -13.02
N GLU A 24 0.49 6.86 -13.24
CA GLU A 24 0.92 6.30 -14.52
C GLU A 24 0.88 4.76 -14.44
N GLY A 25 0.68 4.07 -15.58
CA GLY A 25 0.81 2.61 -15.68
C GLY A 25 -0.42 1.81 -15.25
N LEU A 26 -1.60 2.45 -15.08
CA LEU A 26 -2.82 1.73 -14.71
C LEU A 26 -3.22 0.66 -15.75
N GLU A 27 -2.78 0.77 -16.99
CA GLU A 27 -2.96 -0.22 -18.06
C GLU A 27 -2.37 -1.60 -17.71
N HIS A 28 -1.37 -1.67 -16.83
CA HIS A 28 -0.82 -2.92 -16.33
C HIS A 28 -1.81 -3.72 -15.49
N LEU A 29 -2.91 -3.11 -15.08
CA LEU A 29 -3.98 -3.76 -14.32
C LEU A 29 -5.11 -4.27 -15.22
N ASP A 30 -5.13 -3.94 -16.51
CA ASP A 30 -6.16 -4.39 -17.43
C ASP A 30 -6.13 -5.90 -17.66
N GLY A 31 -7.27 -6.45 -18.10
CA GLY A 31 -7.46 -7.86 -18.43
C GLY A 31 -8.25 -8.63 -17.38
N PRO A 32 -8.65 -9.86 -17.71
CA PRO A 32 -9.58 -10.66 -16.89
C PRO A 32 -8.91 -11.33 -15.70
N GLN A 33 -7.57 -11.43 -15.67
CA GLN A 33 -6.83 -12.11 -14.62
C GLN A 33 -6.66 -11.20 -13.41
N ALA A 34 -7.01 -11.70 -12.23
CA ALA A 34 -6.68 -11.06 -10.97
C ALA A 34 -5.15 -10.88 -10.84
N LYS A 35 -4.73 -9.76 -10.26
CA LYS A 35 -3.33 -9.44 -9.98
C LYS A 35 -3.16 -9.07 -8.51
N LEU A 36 -1.97 -9.30 -7.97
CA LEU A 36 -1.63 -8.87 -6.63
C LEU A 36 -0.77 -7.61 -6.71
N ILE A 37 -1.33 -6.48 -6.34
CA ILE A 37 -0.68 -5.17 -6.34
C ILE A 37 0.14 -5.06 -5.05
N ALA A 38 1.46 -4.96 -5.16
CA ALA A 38 2.37 -4.80 -4.03
C ALA A 38 2.95 -3.39 -4.03
N GLY A 39 2.56 -2.60 -3.04
CA GLY A 39 2.90 -1.20 -2.97
C GLY A 39 3.70 -0.80 -1.73
N TYR A 40 4.35 0.35 -1.84
CA TYR A 40 4.98 1.05 -0.76
C TYR A 40 3.94 1.53 0.26
N HIS A 41 4.23 1.46 1.54
CA HIS A 41 3.33 1.98 2.57
C HIS A 41 3.76 3.40 2.96
N GLY A 42 3.02 4.39 2.47
CA GLY A 42 3.21 5.77 2.91
C GLY A 42 2.93 5.96 4.40
N ARG A 43 3.31 7.12 4.93
CA ARG A 43 3.18 7.43 6.36
C ARG A 43 1.74 7.36 6.84
N GLY A 44 1.57 6.91 8.08
CA GLY A 44 0.26 6.80 8.73
C GLY A 44 -0.63 5.74 8.07
N VAL A 45 -1.73 6.17 7.46
CA VAL A 45 -2.78 5.29 6.90
C VAL A 45 -2.58 4.90 5.43
N ALA A 46 -1.36 4.93 4.88
CA ALA A 46 -1.09 4.63 3.47
C ALA A 46 -1.99 5.43 2.51
N LEU A 47 -1.95 6.75 2.62
CA LEU A 47 -2.76 7.67 1.77
C LEU A 47 -2.58 7.38 0.28
N ASP A 48 -1.37 7.03 -0.13
CA ASP A 48 -1.01 6.62 -1.47
C ASP A 48 -1.84 5.42 -1.96
N MET A 49 -1.91 4.36 -1.16
CA MET A 49 -2.64 3.15 -1.54
C MET A 49 -4.16 3.37 -1.50
N CYS A 50 -4.65 4.19 -0.59
CA CYS A 50 -6.06 4.58 -0.58
C CYS A 50 -6.45 5.39 -1.83
N MET A 51 -5.60 6.31 -2.29
CA MET A 51 -5.84 7.05 -3.54
C MET A 51 -5.72 6.15 -4.77
N LEU A 52 -4.78 5.18 -4.75
CA LEU A 52 -4.68 4.18 -5.82
C LEU A 52 -5.95 3.32 -5.92
N ASN A 53 -6.53 2.92 -4.79
CA ASN A 53 -7.81 2.20 -4.76
C ASN A 53 -8.90 2.96 -5.54
N ILE A 54 -8.97 4.28 -5.38
CA ILE A 54 -9.95 5.10 -6.10
C ILE A 54 -9.62 5.18 -7.59
N ALA A 55 -8.35 5.35 -7.95
CA ALA A 55 -7.93 5.38 -9.35
C ALA A 55 -8.23 4.05 -10.07
N ILE A 56 -8.06 2.93 -9.38
CA ILE A 56 -8.42 1.60 -9.89
C ILE A 56 -9.94 1.46 -10.01
N TYR A 57 -10.70 1.90 -9.00
CA TYR A 57 -12.16 1.90 -9.05
C TYR A 57 -12.70 2.73 -10.23
N ASP A 58 -12.15 3.91 -10.46
CA ASP A 58 -12.57 4.76 -11.58
C ASP A 58 -12.27 4.12 -12.95
N ARG A 59 -11.26 3.23 -13.04
CA ARG A 59 -10.90 2.51 -14.27
C ARG A 59 -11.66 1.18 -14.46
N LEU A 60 -11.73 0.37 -13.40
CA LEU A 60 -12.21 -1.03 -13.48
C LEU A 60 -13.64 -1.21 -12.95
N HIS A 61 -14.22 -0.17 -12.31
CA HIS A 61 -15.59 -0.15 -11.76
C HIS A 61 -15.84 -1.13 -10.62
N TYR A 62 -14.80 -1.65 -9.97
CA TYR A 62 -14.87 -2.37 -8.71
C TYR A 62 -13.74 -1.91 -7.76
N MET A 63 -13.95 -2.06 -6.44
CA MET A 63 -12.95 -1.73 -5.45
C MET A 63 -11.97 -2.89 -5.32
N PRO A 64 -10.65 -2.68 -5.54
CA PRO A 64 -9.69 -3.74 -5.29
C PRO A 64 -9.60 -4.07 -3.80
N HIS A 65 -9.35 -5.33 -3.48
CA HIS A 65 -9.41 -5.86 -2.11
C HIS A 65 -8.10 -5.65 -1.37
N SER A 66 -8.09 -4.75 -0.42
CA SER A 66 -6.90 -4.51 0.42
C SER A 66 -6.75 -5.61 1.47
N LEU A 67 -5.56 -6.23 1.50
CA LEU A 67 -5.19 -7.17 2.54
C LEU A 67 -4.69 -6.42 3.76
N MET A 68 -5.42 -6.50 4.86
CA MET A 68 -5.14 -5.76 6.09
C MET A 68 -4.64 -6.68 7.21
N HIS A 69 -3.91 -6.09 8.13
CA HIS A 69 -3.47 -6.79 9.33
C HIS A 69 -4.64 -6.96 10.31
N ARG A 70 -4.69 -8.10 11.04
CA ARG A 70 -5.75 -8.44 12.02
C ARG A 70 -6.01 -7.35 13.06
N VAL A 71 -5.00 -6.54 13.39
CA VAL A 71 -5.14 -5.42 14.35
C VAL A 71 -6.09 -4.34 13.87
N SER A 72 -6.18 -4.09 12.56
CA SER A 72 -7.15 -3.12 12.01
C SER A 72 -8.60 -3.53 12.28
N ALA A 73 -8.84 -4.81 12.52
CA ALA A 73 -10.14 -5.38 12.83
C ALA A 73 -10.58 -5.16 14.32
N LEU A 74 -9.73 -4.64 15.19
CA LEU A 74 -10.06 -4.43 16.61
C LEU A 74 -10.84 -3.15 16.89
N VAL A 75 -10.96 -2.25 15.92
CA VAL A 75 -11.72 -1.00 16.07
C VAL A 75 -13.15 -1.20 15.55
N PRO A 76 -14.20 -1.19 16.41
CA PRO A 76 -15.56 -1.62 16.04
C PRO A 76 -16.17 -0.89 14.83
N TRP A 77 -16.05 0.45 14.75
CA TRP A 77 -16.57 1.24 13.62
C TRP A 77 -15.74 1.04 12.34
N TRP A 78 -14.47 0.65 12.48
CA TRP A 78 -13.58 0.34 11.35
C TRP A 78 -14.00 -0.95 10.66
N HIS A 79 -14.44 -1.96 11.40
CA HIS A 79 -15.01 -3.18 10.84
C HIS A 79 -16.14 -2.90 9.86
N TRP A 80 -17.12 -2.09 10.29
CA TRP A 80 -18.24 -1.73 9.43
C TRP A 80 -17.77 -1.12 8.09
N LEU A 81 -16.75 -0.26 8.12
CA LEU A 81 -16.18 0.34 6.92
C LEU A 81 -15.45 -0.70 6.06
N LEU A 82 -14.60 -1.53 6.67
CA LEU A 82 -13.80 -2.54 5.98
C LEU A 82 -14.67 -3.59 5.30
N ASP A 83 -15.71 -4.07 5.98
CA ASP A 83 -16.65 -5.05 5.43
C ASP A 83 -17.40 -4.48 4.21
N GLY A 84 -17.82 -3.22 4.27
CA GLY A 84 -18.48 -2.56 3.17
C GLY A 84 -17.59 -2.23 1.96
N LEU A 85 -16.26 -2.19 2.18
CA LEU A 85 -15.26 -2.01 1.11
C LEU A 85 -14.64 -3.35 0.65
N GLU A 86 -15.10 -4.48 1.21
CA GLU A 86 -14.59 -5.83 0.92
C GLU A 86 -13.07 -5.94 1.14
N PHE A 87 -12.55 -5.34 2.22
CA PHE A 87 -11.16 -5.49 2.62
C PHE A 87 -10.98 -6.77 3.43
N PHE A 88 -9.95 -7.56 3.13
CA PHE A 88 -9.77 -8.88 3.70
C PHE A 88 -8.71 -8.91 4.80
N VAL A 89 -8.95 -9.77 5.79
CA VAL A 89 -7.97 -10.10 6.82
C VAL A 89 -7.51 -11.53 6.61
N GLY A 90 -6.31 -11.68 6.02
CA GLY A 90 -5.72 -12.99 5.77
C GLY A 90 -6.27 -13.69 4.52
N ASP A 91 -5.95 -14.98 4.41
CA ASP A 91 -6.31 -15.85 3.31
C ASP A 91 -7.56 -16.66 3.68
N GLY A 92 -8.62 -16.52 2.90
CA GLY A 92 -9.90 -17.16 3.19
C GLY A 92 -10.81 -17.33 1.98
N PRO A 93 -12.01 -17.93 2.15
CA PRO A 93 -12.94 -18.20 1.05
C PRO A 93 -13.37 -16.95 0.28
N ALA A 94 -13.52 -15.82 0.97
CA ALA A 94 -13.90 -14.55 0.35
C ALA A 94 -12.80 -14.02 -0.60
N LEU A 95 -11.54 -14.08 -0.19
CA LEU A 95 -10.40 -13.75 -1.04
C LEU A 95 -10.33 -14.68 -2.26
N ALA A 96 -10.48 -15.99 -2.05
CA ALA A 96 -10.49 -16.96 -3.16
C ALA A 96 -11.64 -16.69 -4.15
N ALA A 97 -12.79 -16.24 -3.68
CA ALA A 97 -13.92 -15.85 -4.52
C ALA A 97 -13.62 -14.60 -5.34
N ALA A 98 -13.01 -13.56 -4.73
CA ALA A 98 -12.60 -12.34 -5.43
C ALA A 98 -11.58 -12.65 -6.55
N VAL A 99 -10.57 -13.47 -6.26
CA VAL A 99 -9.60 -13.91 -7.27
C VAL A 99 -10.26 -14.63 -8.43
N ARG A 100 -11.24 -15.52 -8.16
CA ARG A 100 -11.99 -16.20 -9.24
C ARG A 100 -12.82 -15.25 -10.10
N ARG A 101 -13.26 -14.11 -9.56
CA ARG A 101 -13.94 -13.06 -10.33
C ARG A 101 -12.98 -12.18 -11.13
N GLY A 102 -11.66 -12.39 -11.02
CA GLY A 102 -10.64 -11.56 -11.68
C GLY A 102 -10.34 -10.25 -10.94
N GLU A 103 -10.81 -10.09 -9.70
CA GLU A 103 -10.65 -8.87 -8.91
C GLU A 103 -9.28 -8.80 -8.24
N HIS A 104 -8.67 -7.62 -8.27
CA HIS A 104 -7.30 -7.42 -7.81
C HIS A 104 -7.19 -7.35 -6.29
N LEU A 105 -6.04 -7.82 -5.78
CA LEU A 105 -5.65 -7.70 -4.38
C LEU A 105 -4.61 -6.60 -4.22
N ILE A 106 -4.63 -5.89 -3.08
CA ILE A 106 -3.62 -4.89 -2.72
C ILE A 106 -2.97 -5.25 -1.39
N VAL A 107 -1.64 -5.15 -1.36
CA VAL A 107 -0.84 -5.36 -0.14
C VAL A 107 0.24 -4.29 -0.01
N THR A 108 0.61 -4.00 1.24
CA THR A 108 1.76 -3.17 1.60
C THR A 108 2.67 -3.99 2.51
N PRO A 109 3.65 -4.73 1.95
CA PRO A 109 4.43 -5.70 2.73
C PRO A 109 5.25 -5.08 3.88
N GLY A 110 5.63 -3.80 3.77
CA GLY A 110 6.34 -3.08 4.82
C GLY A 110 5.50 -2.74 6.04
N GLY A 111 4.17 -2.61 5.86
CA GLY A 111 3.22 -2.40 6.95
C GLY A 111 3.60 -1.26 7.91
N ALA A 112 3.45 -1.50 9.22
CA ALA A 112 3.72 -0.51 10.25
C ALA A 112 5.18 -0.03 10.28
N GLN A 113 6.14 -0.83 9.80
CA GLN A 113 7.54 -0.44 9.74
C GLN A 113 7.76 0.69 8.73
N GLU A 114 7.09 0.63 7.59
CA GLU A 114 7.10 1.72 6.61
C GLU A 114 6.21 2.88 7.03
N ALA A 115 5.02 2.61 7.56
CA ALA A 115 4.07 3.64 7.99
C ALA A 115 4.62 4.57 9.06
N CYS A 116 5.42 4.03 9.98
CA CYS A 116 5.85 4.68 11.22
C CYS A 116 7.36 4.95 11.27
N ARG A 117 7.99 5.14 10.11
CA ARG A 117 9.43 5.42 10.01
C ARG A 117 9.78 6.86 10.36
N ARG A 118 11.04 7.07 10.72
CA ARG A 118 11.60 8.40 10.93
C ARG A 118 11.77 9.16 9.59
N TRP A 119 11.85 10.48 9.63
CA TRP A 119 11.90 11.34 8.43
C TRP A 119 13.12 11.10 7.54
N ASP A 120 14.28 10.77 8.11
CA ASP A 120 15.54 10.52 7.40
C ASP A 120 15.58 9.16 6.67
N ASP A 121 14.61 8.29 6.95
CA ASP A 121 14.43 7.00 6.32
C ASP A 121 13.28 7.00 5.27
N SER A 122 12.94 8.18 4.76
CA SER A 122 11.87 8.36 3.78
C SER A 122 12.21 7.74 2.42
N TYR A 123 11.19 7.21 1.75
CA TYR A 123 11.27 6.68 0.38
C TYR A 123 12.18 5.47 0.21
N ARG A 124 12.41 4.70 1.26
CA ARG A 124 13.12 3.43 1.24
C ARG A 124 12.18 2.27 1.51
N VAL A 125 12.31 1.22 0.71
CA VAL A 125 11.52 -0.01 0.89
C VAL A 125 12.07 -0.82 2.06
N HIS A 126 11.23 -1.10 3.07
CA HIS A 126 11.57 -1.83 4.28
C HIS A 126 10.65 -3.05 4.48
N TRP A 127 10.69 -3.99 3.57
CA TRP A 127 9.82 -5.17 3.61
C TRP A 127 10.41 -6.36 4.37
N GLY A 128 11.71 -6.30 4.72
CA GLY A 128 12.40 -7.40 5.41
C GLY A 128 12.29 -8.70 4.60
N GLU A 129 11.89 -9.78 5.27
CA GLU A 129 11.62 -11.09 4.65
C GLU A 129 10.12 -11.43 4.65
N HIS A 130 9.24 -10.45 4.55
CA HIS A 130 7.80 -10.65 4.56
C HIS A 130 7.28 -11.21 3.23
N VAL A 131 7.56 -12.50 2.98
CA VAL A 131 7.21 -13.20 1.72
C VAL A 131 5.75 -13.69 1.65
N GLY A 132 4.92 -13.36 2.64
CA GLY A 132 3.53 -13.85 2.70
C GLY A 132 2.70 -13.50 1.48
N TYR A 133 2.88 -12.32 0.91
CA TYR A 133 2.19 -11.89 -0.30
C TYR A 133 2.67 -12.64 -1.54
N VAL A 134 3.97 -12.96 -1.64
CA VAL A 134 4.51 -13.79 -2.75
C VAL A 134 3.96 -15.21 -2.66
N ARG A 135 3.90 -15.76 -1.43
CA ARG A 135 3.27 -17.08 -1.20
C ARG A 135 1.83 -17.10 -1.66
N LEU A 136 1.08 -16.03 -1.37
CA LEU A 136 -0.30 -15.87 -1.81
C LEU A 136 -0.38 -15.78 -3.34
N ALA A 137 0.49 -15.02 -3.97
CA ALA A 137 0.58 -14.89 -5.42
C ALA A 137 0.84 -16.25 -6.10
N VAL A 138 1.81 -17.01 -5.61
CA VAL A 138 2.10 -18.37 -6.11
C VAL A 138 0.92 -19.32 -5.88
N LYS A 139 0.28 -19.28 -4.69
CA LYS A 139 -0.88 -20.12 -4.37
C LYS A 139 -2.04 -19.93 -5.34
N TYR A 140 -2.30 -18.70 -5.77
CA TYR A 140 -3.44 -18.35 -6.62
C TYR A 140 -3.06 -18.07 -8.08
N GLY A 141 -1.79 -18.26 -8.48
CA GLY A 141 -1.32 -17.97 -9.84
C GLY A 141 -1.46 -16.51 -10.24
N LEU A 142 -1.18 -15.57 -9.31
CA LEU A 142 -1.34 -14.14 -9.52
C LEU A 142 -0.01 -13.50 -9.93
N PRO A 143 0.05 -12.77 -11.05
CA PRO A 143 1.13 -11.85 -11.30
C PRO A 143 1.17 -10.75 -10.23
N ILE A 144 2.38 -10.35 -9.81
CA ILE A 144 2.60 -9.30 -8.81
C ILE A 144 2.88 -7.98 -9.54
N VAL A 145 2.08 -6.96 -9.27
CA VAL A 145 2.24 -5.62 -9.87
C VAL A 145 2.89 -4.70 -8.83
N PRO A 146 4.16 -4.29 -9.03
CA PRO A 146 4.84 -3.38 -8.12
C PRO A 146 4.32 -1.95 -8.29
N VAL A 147 4.16 -1.21 -7.17
CA VAL A 147 3.73 0.20 -7.19
C VAL A 147 4.64 1.04 -6.32
N GLY A 148 5.18 2.12 -6.91
CA GLY A 148 5.96 3.14 -6.21
C GLY A 148 5.20 4.47 -6.13
N ALA A 149 5.42 5.22 -5.05
CA ALA A 149 4.76 6.50 -4.80
C ALA A 149 5.74 7.58 -4.36
N ALA A 150 5.64 8.78 -4.95
CA ALA A 150 6.19 10.01 -4.41
C ALA A 150 5.10 10.80 -3.65
N GLY A 151 5.50 11.62 -2.68
CA GLY A 151 4.59 12.42 -1.85
C GLY A 151 4.14 11.73 -0.58
N ALA A 152 4.11 10.40 -0.55
CA ALA A 152 3.62 9.62 0.58
C ALA A 152 4.34 9.95 1.90
N ASP A 153 5.66 10.05 1.89
CA ASP A 153 6.46 10.39 3.07
C ASP A 153 6.53 11.89 3.39
N SER A 154 6.09 12.74 2.46
CA SER A 154 6.02 14.19 2.67
C SER A 154 4.75 14.63 3.38
N THR A 155 3.85 13.71 3.73
CA THR A 155 2.58 13.99 4.40
C THR A 155 2.71 14.31 5.88
N TYR A 156 3.71 13.73 6.54
CA TYR A 156 4.05 13.97 7.94
C TYR A 156 5.56 13.91 8.14
N ILE A 157 6.06 14.66 9.11
CA ILE A 157 7.46 14.54 9.55
C ILE A 157 7.50 13.49 10.67
N GLY A 158 8.06 12.32 10.40
CA GLY A 158 8.26 11.28 11.41
C GLY A 158 9.40 11.66 12.35
N LEU A 159 9.09 11.98 13.60
CA LEU A 159 10.08 12.42 14.58
C LEU A 159 10.87 11.26 15.17
N ASN A 160 10.30 10.06 15.17
CA ASN A 160 10.92 8.83 15.68
C ASN A 160 10.64 7.65 14.74
N ASP A 161 11.36 6.55 14.95
CA ASP A 161 11.01 5.23 14.43
C ASP A 161 10.05 4.57 15.41
N GLY A 162 8.77 4.51 15.06
CA GLY A 162 7.72 3.96 15.92
C GLY A 162 7.97 2.52 16.35
N PRO A 163 8.30 1.57 15.43
CA PRO A 163 8.66 0.20 15.77
C PRO A 163 9.88 0.08 16.72
N ALA A 164 10.93 0.85 16.48
CA ALA A 164 12.13 0.83 17.35
C ALA A 164 11.84 1.42 18.73
N PHE A 165 11.13 2.54 18.77
CA PHE A 165 10.70 3.18 20.01
C PHE A 165 9.76 2.28 20.80
N GLY A 166 8.76 1.70 20.14
CA GLY A 166 7.81 0.78 20.76
C GLY A 166 8.48 -0.42 21.40
N ARG A 167 9.46 -1.05 20.72
CA ARG A 167 10.23 -2.17 21.31
C ARG A 167 10.92 -1.81 22.61
N ARG A 168 11.47 -0.59 22.72
CA ARG A 168 12.13 -0.12 23.94
C ARG A 168 11.19 -0.05 25.15
N PHE A 169 9.89 0.16 24.90
CA PHE A 169 8.85 0.24 25.92
C PHE A 169 7.95 -0.99 25.99
N GLY A 170 8.35 -2.10 25.35
CA GLY A 170 7.57 -3.35 25.36
C GLY A 170 6.29 -3.31 24.54
N ILE A 171 6.09 -2.33 23.66
CA ILE A 171 4.94 -2.23 22.80
C ILE A 171 5.08 -3.27 21.66
N PRO A 172 4.12 -4.19 21.48
CA PRO A 172 4.17 -5.17 20.39
C PRO A 172 4.24 -4.49 19.02
N LYS A 173 4.93 -5.12 18.04
CA LYS A 173 5.11 -4.60 16.68
C LYS A 173 3.80 -4.15 16.03
N ASN A 174 2.72 -4.88 16.29
CA ASN A 174 1.39 -4.59 15.72
C ASN A 174 0.77 -3.27 16.20
N TYR A 175 1.29 -2.72 17.30
CA TYR A 175 0.87 -1.43 17.88
C TYR A 175 1.93 -0.34 17.73
N ALA A 176 2.92 -0.52 16.86
CA ALA A 176 4.01 0.43 16.63
C ALA A 176 3.51 1.84 16.23
N TYR A 177 2.34 1.92 15.57
CA TYR A 177 1.71 3.19 15.23
C TYR A 177 1.30 4.03 16.46
N LEU A 178 1.05 3.40 17.63
CA LEU A 178 0.78 4.11 18.89
C LEU A 178 2.04 4.77 19.47
N ALA A 179 3.20 4.30 19.07
CA ALA A 179 4.51 4.80 19.52
C ALA A 179 5.16 5.76 18.51
N TRP A 180 4.50 6.01 17.37
CA TRP A 180 5.02 6.88 16.34
C TRP A 180 4.54 8.32 16.52
N LEU A 181 5.49 9.25 16.41
CA LEU A 181 5.24 10.68 16.49
C LEU A 181 5.39 11.30 15.10
N GLY A 182 4.27 11.41 14.40
CA GLY A 182 4.19 12.07 13.09
C GLY A 182 3.72 13.52 13.26
N LEU A 183 4.53 14.49 12.86
CA LEU A 183 4.17 15.91 12.90
C LEU A 183 3.54 16.33 11.58
N GLY A 184 2.33 16.86 11.63
CA GLY A 184 1.62 17.53 10.53
C GLY A 184 1.52 19.03 10.74
N PRO A 185 0.82 19.77 9.86
CA PRO A 185 0.76 21.23 9.91
C PRO A 185 0.06 21.83 11.15
N LEU A 186 -0.80 21.08 11.81
CA LEU A 186 -1.55 21.52 12.99
C LEU A 186 -1.18 20.75 14.28
N GLY A 187 -0.12 19.93 14.27
CA GLY A 187 0.31 19.16 15.42
C GLY A 187 0.57 17.69 15.12
N LEU A 188 0.37 16.83 16.10
CA LEU A 188 0.70 15.42 15.98
C LEU A 188 -0.41 14.60 15.29
N TYR A 189 0.00 13.60 14.51
CA TYR A 189 -0.85 12.52 14.02
C TYR A 189 -1.46 11.74 15.21
N PRO A 190 -2.73 11.33 15.17
CA PRO A 190 -3.69 11.47 14.07
C PRO A 190 -4.51 12.77 14.06
N TRP A 191 -4.26 13.69 14.99
CA TRP A 191 -5.05 14.91 15.22
C TRP A 191 -4.76 16.03 14.20
N SER A 192 -3.64 15.94 13.48
CA SER A 192 -3.28 16.89 12.44
C SER A 192 -3.61 16.32 11.06
N PRO A 193 -4.13 17.14 10.12
CA PRO A 193 -4.19 16.75 8.71
C PRO A 193 -2.77 16.54 8.15
N PRO A 194 -2.60 15.81 7.04
CA PRO A 194 -1.32 15.70 6.35
C PRO A 194 -0.92 17.03 5.69
N PHE A 195 0.37 17.25 5.51
CA PHE A 195 0.86 18.32 4.64
C PHE A 195 0.37 18.16 3.19
N PRO A 196 0.14 19.26 2.43
CA PRO A 196 -0.36 19.20 1.06
C PRO A 196 0.75 18.76 0.07
N ALA A 197 1.31 17.59 0.28
CA ALA A 197 2.30 17.02 -0.60
C ALA A 197 1.69 16.64 -1.96
N ARG A 198 2.44 16.88 -3.05
CA ARG A 198 2.06 16.38 -4.38
C ARG A 198 2.31 14.88 -4.45
N PHE A 199 1.30 14.11 -4.84
CA PHE A 199 1.43 12.68 -5.05
C PHE A 199 1.58 12.32 -6.53
N HIS A 200 2.53 11.45 -6.80
CA HIS A 200 2.65 10.78 -8.08
C HIS A 200 2.92 9.30 -7.86
N GLN A 201 2.10 8.44 -8.47
CA GLN A 201 2.28 7.00 -8.39
C GLN A 201 2.61 6.41 -9.76
N ILE A 202 3.41 5.36 -9.76
CA ILE A 202 3.72 4.59 -10.96
C ILE A 202 3.41 3.12 -10.66
N VAL A 203 2.50 2.58 -11.47
CA VAL A 203 2.16 1.17 -11.49
C VAL A 203 3.09 0.49 -12.49
N GLY A 204 3.92 -0.43 -12.02
CA GLY A 204 4.92 -1.12 -12.84
C GLY A 204 4.35 -2.30 -13.62
N ALA A 205 5.18 -2.87 -14.50
CA ALA A 205 4.83 -4.07 -15.23
C ALA A 205 4.65 -5.27 -14.29
N PRO A 206 3.71 -6.18 -14.56
CA PRO A 206 3.51 -7.39 -13.77
C PRO A 206 4.77 -8.28 -13.73
N ILE A 207 5.02 -8.87 -12.59
CA ILE A 207 6.09 -9.85 -12.34
C ILE A 207 5.40 -11.18 -12.03
N ASP A 208 5.58 -12.17 -12.91
CA ASP A 208 5.07 -13.51 -12.65
C ASP A 208 6.09 -14.30 -11.82
N PRO A 209 5.70 -14.85 -10.64
CA PRO A 209 6.59 -15.73 -9.86
C PRO A 209 7.06 -16.96 -10.63
N HIS A 210 6.28 -17.45 -11.59
CA HIS A 210 6.66 -18.61 -12.42
C HIS A 210 7.85 -18.33 -13.34
N ASP A 211 8.06 -17.09 -13.78
CA ASP A 211 9.23 -16.68 -14.56
C ASP A 211 10.54 -16.87 -13.79
N ASP A 212 10.47 -16.79 -12.45
CA ASP A 212 11.58 -17.08 -11.53
C ASP A 212 11.66 -18.57 -11.12
N GLY A 213 10.86 -19.44 -11.76
CA GLY A 213 10.81 -20.88 -11.50
C GLY A 213 10.08 -21.25 -10.20
N VAL A 214 9.31 -20.33 -9.60
CA VAL A 214 8.64 -20.57 -8.32
C VAL A 214 7.22 -21.06 -8.55
N THR A 215 7.03 -22.38 -8.40
CA THR A 215 5.73 -23.05 -8.60
C THR A 215 5.09 -23.53 -7.30
N SER A 216 5.84 -23.54 -6.18
CA SER A 216 5.36 -24.01 -4.89
C SER A 216 5.33 -22.90 -3.85
N PRO A 217 4.22 -22.72 -3.13
CA PRO A 217 4.15 -21.79 -1.98
C PRO A 217 5.08 -22.19 -0.81
N GLY A 218 5.65 -23.39 -0.84
CA GLY A 218 6.62 -23.90 0.15
C GLY A 218 8.09 -23.61 -0.20
N ASP A 219 8.40 -23.19 -1.43
CA ASP A 219 9.77 -22.86 -1.86
C ASP A 219 10.23 -21.52 -1.26
N ARG A 220 10.79 -21.58 -0.03
CA ARG A 220 11.22 -20.37 0.69
C ARG A 220 12.25 -19.55 -0.08
N ASP A 221 13.23 -20.19 -0.70
CA ASP A 221 14.30 -19.50 -1.40
C ASP A 221 13.80 -18.84 -2.68
N GLY A 222 12.94 -19.53 -3.42
CA GLY A 222 12.24 -18.97 -4.57
C GLY A 222 11.36 -17.79 -4.18
N LEU A 223 10.56 -17.91 -3.12
CA LEU A 223 9.74 -16.81 -2.61
C LEU A 223 10.60 -15.59 -2.23
N LEU A 224 11.76 -15.78 -1.62
CA LEU A 224 12.69 -14.70 -1.29
C LEU A 224 13.33 -14.07 -2.53
N ARG A 225 13.63 -14.84 -3.57
CA ARG A 225 14.12 -14.27 -4.86
C ARG A 225 13.09 -13.34 -5.50
N VAL A 226 11.86 -13.83 -5.66
CA VAL A 226 10.74 -13.02 -6.19
C VAL A 226 10.50 -11.78 -5.33
N HIS A 227 10.48 -11.94 -4.00
CA HIS A 227 10.31 -10.84 -3.05
C HIS A 227 11.35 -9.73 -3.26
N ARG A 228 12.64 -10.09 -3.36
CA ARG A 228 13.73 -9.11 -3.60
C ARG A 228 13.56 -8.40 -4.95
N ARG A 229 13.16 -9.13 -5.99
CA ARG A 229 12.88 -8.57 -7.33
C ARG A 229 11.73 -7.56 -7.28
N VAL A 230 10.63 -7.90 -6.60
CA VAL A 230 9.48 -6.99 -6.44
C VAL A 230 9.87 -5.77 -5.62
N ALA A 231 10.55 -5.94 -4.48
CA ALA A 231 10.99 -4.84 -3.63
C ALA A 231 11.95 -3.88 -4.37
N ALA A 232 12.90 -4.42 -5.14
CA ALA A 232 13.79 -3.61 -5.99
C ALA A 232 13.00 -2.84 -7.06
N SER A 233 12.01 -3.47 -7.69
CA SER A 233 11.14 -2.82 -8.66
C SER A 233 10.36 -1.67 -8.04
N VAL A 234 9.79 -1.86 -6.85
CA VAL A 234 9.08 -0.80 -6.11
C VAL A 234 10.03 0.36 -5.79
N GLN A 235 11.27 0.08 -5.36
CA GLN A 235 12.26 1.13 -5.10
C GLN A 235 12.55 1.97 -6.36
N VAL A 236 12.77 1.33 -7.49
CA VAL A 236 12.98 2.02 -8.78
C VAL A 236 11.78 2.89 -9.15
N LEU A 237 10.55 2.39 -8.94
CA LEU A 237 9.33 3.16 -9.22
C LEU A 237 9.16 4.36 -8.27
N ILE A 238 9.54 4.23 -7.00
CA ILE A 238 9.58 5.34 -6.04
C ILE A 238 10.54 6.44 -6.53
N ASP A 239 11.76 6.06 -6.91
CA ASP A 239 12.79 7.00 -7.35
C ASP A 239 12.34 7.75 -8.62
N ARG A 240 11.77 7.04 -9.59
CA ARG A 240 11.17 7.61 -10.80
C ARG A 240 10.01 8.56 -10.48
N ALA A 241 9.12 8.17 -9.57
CA ALA A 241 7.99 9.01 -9.16
C ALA A 241 8.47 10.32 -8.51
N ARG A 242 9.53 10.26 -7.68
CA ARG A 242 10.15 11.44 -7.06
C ARG A 242 10.76 12.38 -8.10
N GLU A 243 11.41 11.85 -9.12
CA GLU A 243 11.92 12.65 -10.24
C GLU A 243 10.79 13.36 -10.99
N ARG A 244 9.68 12.68 -11.25
CA ARG A 244 8.49 13.27 -11.89
C ARG A 244 7.90 14.44 -11.08
N VAL A 245 7.82 14.29 -9.76
CA VAL A 245 7.34 15.38 -8.88
C VAL A 245 8.29 16.56 -8.91
N ARG A 246 9.60 16.32 -8.74
CA ARG A 246 10.64 17.37 -8.74
C ARG A 246 10.65 18.15 -10.06
N ASN A 247 10.60 17.48 -11.20
CA ASN A 247 10.64 18.13 -12.51
C ASN A 247 9.40 19.02 -12.75
N LYS A 248 8.20 18.61 -12.24
CA LYS A 248 6.99 19.43 -12.31
C LYS A 248 7.00 20.63 -11.34
N GLU A 249 7.86 20.67 -10.34
CA GLU A 249 8.05 21.81 -9.45
C GLU A 249 9.02 22.83 -10.02
N VAL A 250 10.05 22.39 -10.74
CA VAL A 250 11.05 23.26 -11.39
C VAL A 250 10.47 23.96 -12.64
N SER A 251 9.46 23.38 -13.28
CA SER A 251 8.83 23.94 -14.51
C SER A 251 7.75 24.98 -14.25
N ARG A 252 7.63 25.49 -13.03
CA ARG A 252 6.67 26.55 -12.58
C ARG A 252 7.37 27.76 -12.06
#